data_8d3f7f4a242fb38d97713846377e9e44
#
_entry.id   8d3f7f4a242fb38d97713846377e9e44
#
_cell.length_a   1.000
_cell.length_b   1.000
_cell.length_c   1.000
_cell.angle_alpha   90.00
_cell.angle_beta   90.00
_cell.angle_gamma   90.00
#
_symmetry.space_group_name_H-M   'P 1'
#
loop_
_entity.id
_entity.type
_entity.pdbx_description
1 polymer ?
#
loop_
_entity_poly.entity_id
_entity_poly.type
_entity_poly.pdbx_seq_one_letter_code
_entity_poly.pdbx_strand_id
1 'polypeptide(L)'
;MGTEADTKTKAQKAVAIAAARKDCVAFVSAFKGNQVGSGGSALTASQQKTKTLNFFNTITSTSYAVLDSGYKYMYDRFNDKYRYVACNGDVAGLCVNTSTTVADWISPAGLARGGVRNVVKLAYNPNKADRDELYQNRINPIVSFPGTGAVLFGDKTALASPSAFDRIN
;
A
#
# COMPACT_ATOMS: atom_id res chain seq x y z
N MET A 1 -6.49 -16.10 11.25
CA MET A 1 -6.42 -15.01 10.24
C MET A 1 -7.75 -14.99 9.51
N GLY A 2 -8.28 -13.78 9.23
CA GLY A 2 -9.50 -13.65 8.42
C GLY A 2 -9.28 -14.10 6.98
N THR A 3 -10.35 -14.42 6.29
CA THR A 3 -10.34 -14.77 4.87
C THR A 3 -10.08 -13.55 3.99
N GLU A 4 -9.81 -13.75 2.70
CA GLU A 4 -9.72 -12.64 1.73
C GLU A 4 -11.06 -11.88 1.65
N ALA A 5 -12.19 -12.59 1.67
CA ALA A 5 -13.52 -11.99 1.67
C ALA A 5 -13.77 -11.10 2.89
N ASP A 6 -13.38 -11.55 4.10
CA ASP A 6 -13.50 -10.75 5.33
C ASP A 6 -12.63 -9.49 5.25
N THR A 7 -11.40 -9.62 4.74
CA THR A 7 -10.47 -8.49 4.59
C THR A 7 -11.00 -7.48 3.60
N LYS A 8 -11.55 -7.95 2.46
CA LYS A 8 -12.19 -7.11 1.44
C LYS A 8 -13.39 -6.35 2.00
N THR A 9 -14.28 -7.04 2.71
CA THR A 9 -15.45 -6.42 3.35
C THR A 9 -15.04 -5.35 4.36
N LYS A 10 -14.02 -5.61 5.18
CA LYS A 10 -13.50 -4.63 6.14
C LYS A 10 -12.90 -3.41 5.44
N ALA A 11 -12.12 -3.62 4.37
CA ALA A 11 -11.53 -2.55 3.57
C ALA A 11 -12.63 -1.67 2.94
N GLN A 12 -13.64 -2.28 2.31
CA GLN A 12 -14.77 -1.56 1.72
C GLN A 12 -15.53 -0.74 2.76
N LYS A 13 -15.78 -1.28 3.96
CA LYS A 13 -16.44 -0.57 5.06
C LYS A 13 -15.60 0.61 5.55
N ALA A 14 -14.28 0.42 5.74
CA ALA A 14 -13.38 1.48 6.17
C ALA A 14 -13.36 2.64 5.15
N VAL A 15 -13.28 2.31 3.87
CA VAL A 15 -13.31 3.30 2.78
C VAL A 15 -14.65 4.03 2.72
N ALA A 16 -15.77 3.31 2.87
CA ALA A 16 -17.11 3.91 2.89
C ALA A 16 -17.29 4.87 4.08
N ILE A 17 -16.78 4.52 5.25
CA ILE A 17 -16.82 5.38 6.43
C ILE A 17 -15.98 6.65 6.20
N ALA A 18 -14.76 6.51 5.68
CA ALA A 18 -13.90 7.66 5.38
C ALA A 18 -14.53 8.60 4.35
N ALA A 19 -15.10 8.04 3.27
CA ALA A 19 -15.80 8.80 2.23
C ALA A 19 -17.07 9.52 2.74
N ALA A 20 -17.78 8.94 3.72
CA ALA A 20 -18.96 9.57 4.34
C ALA A 20 -18.56 10.67 5.32
N ARG A 21 -17.54 10.45 6.12
CA ARG A 21 -17.07 11.40 7.15
C ARG A 21 -16.32 12.59 6.55
N LYS A 22 -15.48 12.39 5.56
CA LYS A 22 -14.65 13.41 4.90
C LYS A 22 -13.64 14.14 5.81
N ASP A 23 -13.40 13.62 7.01
CA ASP A 23 -12.45 14.14 8.00
C ASP A 23 -11.27 13.19 8.26
N CYS A 24 -11.23 12.08 7.55
CA CYS A 24 -10.18 11.07 7.67
C CYS A 24 -9.91 10.38 6.33
N VAL A 25 -8.75 9.71 6.24
CA VAL A 25 -8.33 8.94 5.07
C VAL A 25 -8.09 7.49 5.49
N ALA A 26 -8.62 6.55 4.71
CA ALA A 26 -8.41 5.12 4.92
C ALA A 26 -7.17 4.63 4.15
N PHE A 27 -6.19 4.07 4.84
CA PHE A 27 -5.02 3.44 4.24
C PHE A 27 -5.23 1.93 4.16
N VAL A 28 -5.19 1.36 2.96
CA VAL A 28 -5.55 -0.04 2.70
C VAL A 28 -4.44 -0.76 1.97
N SER A 29 -3.92 -1.83 2.58
CA SER A 29 -3.08 -2.83 1.89
C SER A 29 -3.93 -4.00 1.41
N ALA A 30 -3.47 -4.70 0.37
CA ALA A 30 -4.11 -5.90 -0.14
C ALA A 30 -4.15 -7.03 0.91
N PHE A 31 -4.91 -8.09 0.65
CA PHE A 31 -4.91 -9.27 1.52
C PHE A 31 -3.53 -9.94 1.53
N LYS A 32 -3.04 -10.31 2.71
CA LYS A 32 -1.71 -10.93 2.89
C LYS A 32 -1.47 -12.13 1.97
N GLY A 33 -2.48 -13.01 1.83
CA GLY A 33 -2.40 -14.18 0.98
C GLY A 33 -2.21 -13.89 -0.50
N ASN A 34 -2.50 -12.67 -0.95
CA ASN A 34 -2.31 -12.25 -2.34
C ASN A 34 -0.85 -11.94 -2.68
N GLN A 35 -0.01 -11.78 -1.66
CA GLN A 35 1.41 -11.48 -1.85
C GLN A 35 2.33 -12.54 -1.26
N VAL A 36 2.04 -13.01 -0.06
CA VAL A 36 2.88 -14.00 0.64
C VAL A 36 2.55 -15.43 0.21
N GLY A 37 1.35 -15.66 -0.34
CA GLY A 37 0.81 -16.99 -0.55
C GLY A 37 0.17 -17.57 0.70
N SER A 38 -0.47 -18.70 0.56
CA SER A 38 -1.07 -19.48 1.64
C SER A 38 -0.67 -20.95 1.53
N GLY A 39 -0.55 -21.64 2.65
CA GLY A 39 -0.27 -23.08 2.66
C GLY A 39 1.14 -23.47 2.17
N GLY A 40 2.13 -22.58 2.26
CA GLY A 40 3.52 -22.87 1.89
C GLY A 40 3.84 -22.72 0.40
N SER A 41 2.85 -22.41 -0.45
CA SER A 41 3.08 -22.16 -1.88
C SER A 41 3.49 -20.71 -2.11
N ALA A 42 4.69 -20.50 -2.65
CA ALA A 42 5.14 -19.19 -3.10
C ALA A 42 4.38 -18.77 -4.37
N LEU A 43 3.96 -17.51 -4.43
CA LEU A 43 3.33 -16.94 -5.62
C LEU A 43 4.40 -16.39 -6.57
N THR A 44 4.16 -16.50 -7.87
CA THR A 44 4.96 -15.80 -8.88
C THR A 44 4.63 -14.29 -8.85
N ALA A 45 5.55 -13.44 -9.33
CA ALA A 45 5.33 -11.99 -9.39
C ALA A 45 4.06 -11.63 -10.19
N SER A 46 3.80 -12.32 -11.28
CA SER A 46 2.57 -12.14 -12.08
C SER A 46 1.29 -12.48 -11.29
N GLN A 47 1.31 -13.57 -10.53
CA GLN A 47 0.18 -13.95 -9.67
C GLN A 47 -0.03 -12.94 -8.54
N GLN A 48 1.04 -12.46 -7.90
CA GLN A 48 0.99 -11.43 -6.87
C GLN A 48 0.36 -10.14 -7.41
N LYS A 49 0.79 -9.69 -8.59
CA LYS A 49 0.24 -8.53 -9.28
C LYS A 49 -1.25 -8.71 -9.55
N THR A 50 -1.64 -9.78 -10.26
CA THR A 50 -3.03 -10.04 -10.65
C THR A 50 -3.96 -10.13 -9.44
N LYS A 51 -3.56 -10.83 -8.39
CA LYS A 51 -4.36 -10.94 -7.15
C LYS A 51 -4.49 -9.59 -6.43
N THR A 52 -3.43 -8.78 -6.42
CA THR A 52 -3.46 -7.43 -5.83
C THR A 52 -4.41 -6.51 -6.61
N LEU A 53 -4.33 -6.51 -7.94
CA LEU A 53 -5.26 -5.76 -8.80
C LEU A 53 -6.71 -6.19 -8.59
N ASN A 54 -6.99 -7.49 -8.59
CA ASN A 54 -8.34 -8.03 -8.37
C ASN A 54 -8.92 -7.67 -7.00
N PHE A 55 -8.08 -7.62 -5.96
CA PHE A 55 -8.50 -7.18 -4.64
C PHE A 55 -8.95 -5.72 -4.68
N PHE A 56 -8.15 -4.83 -5.25
CA PHE A 56 -8.40 -3.40 -5.25
C PHE A 56 -9.46 -2.94 -6.27
N ASN A 57 -9.69 -3.69 -7.35
CA ASN A 57 -10.76 -3.40 -8.31
C ASN A 57 -12.16 -3.38 -7.69
N THR A 58 -12.31 -3.90 -6.48
CA THR A 58 -13.58 -3.89 -5.74
C THR A 58 -13.72 -2.72 -4.77
N ILE A 59 -12.69 -1.90 -4.63
CA ILE A 59 -12.71 -0.71 -3.76
C ILE A 59 -13.31 0.46 -4.53
N THR A 60 -14.28 1.12 -3.90
CA THR A 60 -14.97 2.28 -4.48
C THR A 60 -13.98 3.43 -4.73
N SER A 61 -14.13 4.11 -5.87
CA SER A 61 -13.34 5.29 -6.22
C SER A 61 -13.65 6.43 -5.26
N THR A 62 -12.64 6.94 -4.57
CA THR A 62 -12.74 8.06 -3.63
C THR A 62 -11.36 8.67 -3.37
N SER A 63 -11.33 9.98 -3.08
CA SER A 63 -10.12 10.68 -2.62
C SER A 63 -9.80 10.39 -1.14
N TYR A 64 -10.72 9.80 -0.38
CA TYR A 64 -10.57 9.48 1.04
C TYR A 64 -10.00 8.09 1.30
N ALA A 65 -9.37 7.48 0.32
CA ALA A 65 -8.67 6.21 0.48
C ALA A 65 -7.32 6.21 -0.25
N VAL A 66 -6.35 5.54 0.32
CA VAL A 66 -5.01 5.32 -0.24
C VAL A 66 -4.74 3.83 -0.26
N LEU A 67 -4.39 3.30 -1.43
CA LEU A 67 -4.16 1.88 -1.67
C LEU A 67 -2.68 1.63 -1.89
N ASP A 68 -2.10 0.63 -1.20
CA ASP A 68 -0.69 0.26 -1.36
C ASP A 68 -0.50 -1.21 -1.72
N SER A 69 0.61 -1.50 -2.40
CA SER A 69 0.97 -2.86 -2.81
C SER A 69 1.80 -3.63 -1.78
N GLY A 70 2.03 -3.09 -0.57
CA GLY A 70 3.15 -3.51 0.24
C GLY A 70 2.83 -4.44 1.40
N TYR A 71 3.61 -5.54 1.49
CA TYR A 71 3.89 -6.28 2.72
C TYR A 71 5.38 -6.36 2.93
N LYS A 72 5.85 -5.87 4.08
CA LYS A 72 7.26 -5.96 4.50
C LYS A 72 7.49 -7.15 5.41
N TYR A 73 8.60 -7.82 5.24
CA TYR A 73 9.14 -8.81 6.16
C TYR A 73 10.04 -8.09 7.15
N MET A 74 9.71 -8.16 8.42
CA MET A 74 10.42 -7.46 9.47
C MET A 74 10.59 -8.32 10.71
N TYR A 75 11.60 -8.01 11.51
CA TYR A 75 11.80 -8.62 12.81
C TYR A 75 10.92 -7.94 13.87
N ASP A 76 10.09 -8.73 14.52
CA ASP A 76 9.27 -8.33 15.66
C ASP A 76 10.03 -8.65 16.96
N ARG A 77 10.69 -7.64 17.49
CA ARG A 77 11.51 -7.74 18.70
C ARG A 77 10.73 -8.14 19.96
N PHE A 78 9.42 -7.90 20.01
CA PHE A 78 8.60 -8.20 21.16
C PHE A 78 8.22 -9.69 21.23
N ASN A 79 8.09 -10.33 20.07
CA ASN A 79 7.75 -11.74 19.95
C ASN A 79 8.93 -12.61 19.47
N ASP A 80 10.12 -12.01 19.35
CA ASP A 80 11.36 -12.66 18.90
C ASP A 80 11.18 -13.49 17.62
N LYS A 81 10.54 -12.89 16.60
CA LYS A 81 10.30 -13.58 15.33
C LYS A 81 10.15 -12.63 14.15
N TYR A 82 10.49 -13.15 12.98
CA TYR A 82 10.21 -12.46 11.73
C TYR A 82 8.77 -12.69 11.28
N ARG A 83 8.13 -11.63 10.78
CA ARG A 83 6.78 -11.73 10.21
C ARG A 83 6.55 -10.75 9.07
N TYR A 84 5.57 -11.06 8.22
CA TYR A 84 5.07 -10.12 7.24
C TYR A 84 4.02 -9.20 7.87
N VAL A 85 4.22 -7.90 7.67
CA VAL A 85 3.35 -6.82 8.15
C VAL A 85 2.91 -5.97 6.95
N ALA A 86 1.65 -5.56 6.92
CA ALA A 86 1.12 -4.67 5.90
C ALA A 86 1.76 -3.28 6.00
N CYS A 87 1.99 -2.62 4.87
CA CYS A 87 2.65 -1.32 4.83
C CYS A 87 1.71 -0.12 4.93
N ASN A 88 0.38 -0.33 5.03
CA ASN A 88 -0.58 0.77 5.15
C ASN A 88 -0.29 1.72 6.32
N GLY A 89 0.15 1.20 7.46
CA GLY A 89 0.59 2.01 8.60
C GLY A 89 1.86 2.82 8.30
N ASP A 90 2.80 2.25 7.53
CA ASP A 90 3.99 2.98 7.10
C ASP A 90 3.63 4.11 6.14
N VAL A 91 2.74 3.86 5.19
CA VAL A 91 2.27 4.88 4.23
C VAL A 91 1.57 6.03 4.98
N ALA A 92 0.70 5.72 5.94
CA ALA A 92 0.09 6.74 6.79
C ALA A 92 1.14 7.54 7.57
N GLY A 93 2.14 6.86 8.14
CA GLY A 93 3.26 7.50 8.84
C GLY A 93 4.10 8.40 7.94
N LEU A 94 4.32 8.03 6.68
CA LEU A 94 5.02 8.87 5.69
C LEU A 94 4.23 10.13 5.35
N CYS A 95 2.89 10.04 5.22
CA CYS A 95 2.03 11.19 5.01
C CYS A 95 2.15 12.19 6.19
N VAL A 96 1.96 11.69 7.42
CA VAL A 96 2.07 12.54 8.63
C VAL A 96 3.47 13.13 8.77
N ASN A 97 4.52 12.35 8.56
CA ASN A 97 5.88 12.85 8.65
C ASN A 97 6.17 13.94 7.62
N THR A 98 5.69 13.79 6.39
CA THR A 98 5.89 14.79 5.34
C THR A 98 5.11 16.07 5.65
N SER A 99 3.86 15.94 6.08
CA SER A 99 3.03 17.07 6.51
C SER A 99 3.67 17.87 7.64
N THR A 100 4.22 17.20 8.66
CA THR A 100 4.81 17.86 9.83
C THR A 100 6.22 18.42 9.58
N THR A 101 7.01 17.82 8.68
CA THR A 101 8.43 18.20 8.50
C THR A 101 8.66 19.08 7.27
N VAL A 102 7.76 19.04 6.29
CA VAL A 102 7.89 19.80 5.03
C VAL A 102 6.66 20.67 4.80
N ALA A 103 5.56 20.10 4.32
CA ALA A 103 4.29 20.79 4.11
C ALA A 103 3.20 19.79 3.69
N ASP A 104 1.93 20.14 3.92
CA ASP A 104 0.76 19.28 3.65
C ASP A 104 0.58 18.95 2.16
N TRP A 105 0.97 19.87 1.27
CA TRP A 105 0.83 19.70 -0.18
C TRP A 105 2.01 19.01 -0.86
N ILE A 106 2.96 18.50 -0.10
CA ILE A 106 4.12 17.78 -0.65
C ILE A 106 3.89 16.28 -0.63
N SER A 107 4.13 15.64 -1.78
CA SER A 107 4.01 14.19 -1.90
C SER A 107 4.90 13.44 -0.89
N PRO A 108 4.37 12.46 -0.14
CA PRO A 108 5.15 11.62 0.77
C PRO A 108 5.99 10.56 0.03
N ALA A 109 5.79 10.40 -1.27
CA ALA A 109 6.47 9.38 -2.08
C ALA A 109 7.83 9.83 -2.61
N GLY A 110 8.59 8.88 -3.13
CA GLY A 110 9.87 9.10 -3.81
C GLY A 110 11.09 8.81 -2.94
N LEU A 111 12.26 8.80 -3.58
CA LEU A 111 13.53 8.37 -2.97
C LEU A 111 13.95 9.22 -1.76
N ALA A 112 13.56 10.49 -1.74
CA ALA A 112 13.97 11.40 -0.67
C ALA A 112 13.12 11.28 0.60
N ARG A 113 11.84 10.94 0.48
CA ARG A 113 10.87 10.98 1.60
C ARG A 113 10.12 9.66 1.82
N GLY A 114 9.92 8.87 0.76
CA GLY A 114 9.12 7.65 0.78
C GLY A 114 9.80 6.41 1.40
N GLY A 115 10.90 6.57 2.13
CA GLY A 115 11.64 5.45 2.71
C GLY A 115 10.84 4.71 3.79
N VAL A 116 10.51 3.45 3.54
CA VAL A 116 9.84 2.56 4.51
C VAL A 116 10.88 1.95 5.43
N ARG A 117 10.68 2.11 6.73
CA ARG A 117 11.64 1.67 7.75
C ARG A 117 11.43 0.21 8.18
N ASN A 118 12.48 -0.38 8.73
CA ASN A 118 12.47 -1.72 9.32
C ASN A 118 11.99 -2.79 8.32
N VAL A 119 12.61 -2.82 7.13
CA VAL A 119 12.31 -3.76 6.05
C VAL A 119 13.51 -4.66 5.80
N VAL A 120 13.35 -5.96 6.00
CA VAL A 120 14.34 -6.97 5.60
C VAL A 120 14.16 -7.30 4.11
N LYS A 121 12.92 -7.51 3.69
CA LYS A 121 12.52 -7.70 2.30
C LYS A 121 11.04 -7.38 2.10
N LEU A 122 10.64 -7.12 0.87
CA LEU A 122 9.23 -7.03 0.48
C LEU A 122 8.70 -8.43 0.12
N ALA A 123 7.41 -8.68 0.37
CA ALA A 123 6.72 -9.87 -0.09
C ALA A 123 6.57 -9.89 -1.62
N TYR A 124 6.33 -8.71 -2.19
CA TYR A 124 6.24 -8.45 -3.61
C TYR A 124 7.05 -7.21 -3.96
N ASN A 125 8.02 -7.36 -4.87
CA ASN A 125 8.81 -6.25 -5.38
C ASN A 125 8.47 -6.07 -6.86
N PRO A 126 7.60 -5.11 -7.23
CA PRO A 126 7.15 -4.94 -8.60
C PRO A 126 8.29 -4.45 -9.51
N ASN A 127 8.40 -5.02 -10.71
CA ASN A 127 9.27 -4.53 -11.76
C ASN A 127 8.73 -3.22 -12.37
N LYS A 128 9.43 -2.62 -13.34
CA LYS A 128 9.01 -1.34 -13.93
C LYS A 128 7.62 -1.42 -14.56
N ALA A 129 7.33 -2.42 -15.36
CA ALA A 129 6.04 -2.58 -16.01
C ALA A 129 4.91 -2.83 -15.00
N ASP A 130 5.16 -3.66 -13.98
CA ASP A 130 4.20 -3.90 -12.91
C ASP A 130 3.90 -2.64 -12.09
N ARG A 131 4.91 -1.79 -11.83
CA ARG A 131 4.73 -0.50 -11.15
C ARG A 131 3.82 0.43 -11.94
N ASP A 132 4.07 0.53 -13.25
CA ASP A 132 3.27 1.38 -14.14
C ASP A 132 1.80 0.92 -14.16
N GLU A 133 1.56 -0.40 -14.26
CA GLU A 133 0.21 -0.98 -14.21
C GLU A 133 -0.48 -0.78 -12.86
N LEU A 134 0.22 -1.01 -11.74
CA LEU A 134 -0.30 -0.75 -10.39
C LEU A 134 -0.68 0.72 -10.24
N TYR A 135 0.21 1.64 -10.65
CA TYR A 135 -0.01 3.07 -10.54
C TYR A 135 -1.17 3.56 -11.41
N GLN A 136 -1.34 3.02 -12.63
CA GLN A 136 -2.51 3.30 -13.46
C GLN A 136 -3.82 2.85 -12.79
N ASN A 137 -3.78 1.76 -12.03
CA ASN A 137 -4.91 1.27 -11.24
C ASN A 137 -5.01 1.89 -9.83
N ARG A 138 -4.39 3.04 -9.60
CA ARG A 138 -4.48 3.81 -8.34
C ARG A 138 -3.89 3.09 -7.12
N ILE A 139 -3.01 2.13 -7.34
CA ILE A 139 -2.31 1.39 -6.29
C ILE A 139 -0.90 1.96 -6.21
N ASN A 140 -0.51 2.43 -5.03
CA ASN A 140 0.81 2.99 -4.79
C ASN A 140 1.83 1.87 -4.62
N PRO A 141 2.77 1.69 -5.55
CA PRO A 141 3.76 0.64 -5.45
C PRO A 141 4.79 0.95 -4.36
N ILE A 142 5.09 -0.06 -3.55
CA ILE A 142 6.24 -0.04 -2.65
C ILE A 142 7.31 -0.91 -3.28
N VAL A 143 8.49 -0.34 -3.49
CA VAL A 143 9.56 -0.92 -4.30
C VAL A 143 10.86 -0.94 -3.50
N SER A 144 11.58 -2.04 -3.56
CA SER A 144 12.93 -2.12 -3.00
C SER A 144 13.97 -1.82 -4.06
N PHE A 145 14.79 -0.80 -3.83
CA PHE A 145 15.91 -0.42 -4.67
C PHE A 145 17.23 -0.82 -4.04
N PRO A 146 18.19 -1.36 -4.80
CA PRO A 146 19.54 -1.61 -4.32
C PRO A 146 20.16 -0.33 -3.72
N GLY A 147 20.72 -0.42 -2.52
CA GLY A 147 21.36 0.71 -1.84
C GLY A 147 20.43 1.73 -1.18
N THR A 148 19.14 1.75 -1.53
CA THR A 148 18.17 2.71 -0.95
C THR A 148 17.17 2.03 0.00
N GLY A 149 16.91 0.73 -0.20
CA GLY A 149 15.91 -0.01 0.54
C GLY A 149 14.50 0.11 -0.04
N ALA A 150 13.49 -0.13 0.79
CA ALA A 150 12.09 -0.09 0.36
C ALA A 150 11.56 1.35 0.39
N VAL A 151 10.89 1.75 -0.67
CA VAL A 151 10.42 3.12 -0.89
C VAL A 151 8.98 3.10 -1.40
N LEU A 152 8.13 3.97 -0.87
CA LEU A 152 6.83 4.30 -1.47
C LEU A 152 7.07 5.08 -2.76
N PHE A 153 6.64 4.51 -3.89
CA PHE A 153 6.91 5.05 -5.23
C PHE A 153 5.64 5.53 -5.97
N GLY A 154 4.58 5.83 -5.23
CA GLY A 154 3.32 6.36 -5.74
C GLY A 154 2.63 7.23 -4.71
N ASP A 155 1.86 8.19 -5.19
CA ASP A 155 1.18 9.21 -4.39
C ASP A 155 -0.30 9.40 -4.79
N LYS A 156 -0.94 8.35 -5.29
CA LYS A 156 -2.34 8.42 -5.71
C LYS A 156 -3.32 8.07 -4.59
N THR A 157 -4.44 8.78 -4.59
CA THR A 157 -5.64 8.34 -3.87
C THR A 157 -6.37 7.26 -4.67
N ALA A 158 -7.41 6.64 -4.11
CA ALA A 158 -8.25 5.68 -4.81
C ALA A 158 -9.23 6.34 -5.81
N LEU A 159 -9.16 7.66 -6.00
CA LEU A 159 -10.02 8.39 -6.95
C LEU A 159 -9.59 8.09 -8.39
N ALA A 160 -10.58 7.85 -9.25
CA ALA A 160 -10.34 7.65 -10.68
C ALA A 160 -9.85 8.95 -11.32
N SER A 161 -8.75 8.85 -12.07
CA SER A 161 -8.15 9.95 -12.85
C SER A 161 -8.98 10.26 -14.12
N PRO A 162 -8.95 11.52 -14.65
CA PRO A 162 -8.25 12.68 -14.10
C PRO A 162 -9.07 13.44 -13.06
N SER A 163 -8.44 13.86 -11.96
CA SER A 163 -9.05 14.72 -10.94
C SER A 163 -7.96 15.51 -10.20
N ALA A 164 -8.32 16.68 -9.72
CA ALA A 164 -7.43 17.48 -8.88
C ALA A 164 -7.13 16.82 -7.52
N PHE A 165 -7.99 15.87 -7.08
CA PHE A 165 -7.87 15.15 -5.81
C PHE A 165 -7.40 13.70 -5.98
N ASP A 166 -6.75 13.36 -7.08
CA ASP A 166 -6.23 12.02 -7.33
C ASP A 166 -4.84 11.79 -6.70
N ARG A 167 -4.26 12.80 -6.06
CA ARG A 167 -2.97 12.75 -5.35
C ARG A 167 -3.13 12.79 -3.83
N ILE A 168 -2.17 12.18 -3.13
CA ILE A 168 -2.04 12.27 -1.67
C ILE A 168 -1.24 13.53 -1.35
N ASN A 169 -1.92 14.58 -0.99
CA ASN A 169 -1.34 15.86 -0.56
C ASN A 169 -2.41 16.72 0.11
#